data_4b87ce03f9c8a115db4659246516a0b0
#
_entry.id   4b87ce03f9c8a115db4659246516a0b0
#
_cell.length_a   1.000
_cell.length_b   1.000
_cell.length_c   1.000
_cell.angle_alpha   90.00
_cell.angle_beta   90.00
_cell.angle_gamma   90.00
#
_symmetry.space_group_name_H-M   'P 1'
#
loop_
_entity.id
_entity.type
_entity.pdbx_description
1 polymer ?
#
loop_
_entity_poly.entity_id
_entity_poly.type
_entity_poly.pdbx_seq_one_letter_code
_entity_poly.pdbx_strand_id
1 'polypeptide(L)'
;WDRLLYGVGELLVFGPLKNTLGMSRVRVAYTAGEAIGPELFDFYRSLGINLKQLYGQTEAAVFVTMQSDGEVRSETVGAAFPDVELKIAENGEVLYRSPGVFQEYYKNPQATAETKTPDGWVKTGDAGYVNEEGHLRIIDRAKEVGKMNDGSMFAPKFIENKLKFYQYIKEAVTFGDQKDYASAFINIDLDAVANWAERNNITYGGYQEIASHDKVRGLIEGCIMEVNENLAADSHLRSSQIQRFIILHKELDADDGELTRT
;
A
#
# COMPACT_ATOMS: atom_id res chain seq x y z
N TRP A 1 9.69 33.26 -3.68
CA TRP A 1 10.82 32.49 -4.21
C TRP A 1 10.37 31.13 -4.74
N ASP A 2 9.55 30.38 -4.04
CA ASP A 2 9.13 29.02 -4.41
C ASP A 2 8.42 28.96 -5.77
N ARG A 3 7.53 29.93 -6.06
CA ARG A 3 6.85 30.02 -7.38
C ARG A 3 7.83 30.26 -8.53
N LEU A 4 8.87 31.07 -8.30
CA LEU A 4 9.89 31.33 -9.32
C LEU A 4 10.77 30.10 -9.54
N LEU A 5 11.20 29.43 -8.47
CA LEU A 5 11.96 28.19 -8.54
C LEU A 5 11.16 27.09 -9.22
N TYR A 6 9.88 26.97 -8.89
CA TYR A 6 8.99 26.01 -9.57
C TYR A 6 8.85 26.33 -11.07
N GLY A 7 8.73 27.60 -11.46
CA GLY A 7 8.67 27.99 -12.86
C GLY A 7 9.95 27.65 -13.64
N VAL A 8 11.12 27.84 -13.03
CA VAL A 8 12.41 27.43 -13.62
C VAL A 8 12.48 25.90 -13.71
N GLY A 9 12.07 25.20 -12.65
CA GLY A 9 11.97 23.73 -12.62
C GLY A 9 11.03 23.19 -13.70
N GLU A 10 9.89 23.86 -13.93
CA GLU A 10 8.93 23.49 -14.98
C GLU A 10 9.57 23.59 -16.37
N LEU A 11 10.32 24.66 -16.62
CA LEU A 11 10.96 24.87 -17.91
C LEU A 11 12.11 23.88 -18.18
N LEU A 12 12.95 23.62 -17.18
CA LEU A 12 14.20 22.87 -17.36
C LEU A 12 14.10 21.38 -17.05
N VAL A 13 13.19 20.99 -16.18
CA VAL A 13 13.11 19.61 -15.64
C VAL A 13 11.72 19.01 -15.80
N PHE A 14 10.70 19.62 -15.18
CA PHE A 14 9.38 19.00 -15.07
C PHE A 14 8.66 18.95 -16.42
N GLY A 15 8.74 20.02 -17.22
CA GLY A 15 8.15 20.05 -18.55
C GLY A 15 8.74 19.02 -19.50
N PRO A 16 10.06 18.95 -19.70
CA PRO A 16 10.72 17.88 -20.45
C PRO A 16 10.37 16.47 -19.95
N LEU A 17 10.37 16.25 -18.63
CA LEU A 17 10.02 14.96 -18.05
C LEU A 17 8.56 14.60 -18.33
N LYS A 18 7.62 15.51 -18.10
CA LYS A 18 6.19 15.29 -18.48
C LYS A 18 6.01 15.01 -19.96
N ASN A 19 6.79 15.65 -20.82
CA ASN A 19 6.74 15.40 -22.25
C ASN A 19 7.23 13.98 -22.59
N THR A 20 8.32 13.53 -21.97
CA THR A 20 8.84 12.17 -22.15
C THR A 20 7.84 11.12 -21.66
N LEU A 21 7.14 11.41 -20.56
CA LEU A 21 6.09 10.54 -19.99
C LEU A 21 4.75 10.64 -20.77
N GLY A 22 4.64 11.51 -21.79
CA GLY A 22 3.38 11.74 -22.52
C GLY A 22 2.33 12.52 -21.74
N MET A 23 2.70 13.16 -20.62
CA MET A 23 1.77 13.79 -19.66
C MET A 23 1.67 15.31 -19.75
N SER A 24 2.34 15.96 -20.71
CA SER A 24 2.36 17.44 -20.84
C SER A 24 0.99 18.08 -21.04
N ARG A 25 -0.01 17.33 -21.54
CA ARG A 25 -1.35 17.84 -21.82
C ARG A 25 -2.42 17.32 -20.87
N VAL A 26 -2.01 16.51 -19.86
CA VAL A 26 -2.92 15.97 -18.87
C VAL A 26 -3.44 17.10 -17.99
N ARG A 27 -4.75 17.23 -17.87
CA ARG A 27 -5.43 18.20 -17.00
C ARG A 27 -5.79 17.59 -15.66
N VAL A 28 -6.21 16.33 -15.68
CA VAL A 28 -6.53 15.53 -14.51
C VAL A 28 -6.18 14.09 -14.83
N ALA A 29 -5.68 13.38 -13.85
CA ALA A 29 -5.39 11.95 -13.93
C ALA A 29 -6.02 11.25 -12.72
N TYR A 30 -6.45 10.01 -12.91
CA TYR A 30 -6.98 9.16 -11.86
C TYR A 30 -6.20 7.85 -11.83
N THR A 31 -5.88 7.39 -10.63
CA THR A 31 -5.36 6.05 -10.40
C THR A 31 -6.38 5.23 -9.63
N ALA A 32 -6.55 3.98 -10.02
CA ALA A 32 -7.53 3.04 -9.45
C ALA A 32 -7.13 1.60 -9.73
N GLY A 33 -7.81 0.66 -9.09
CA GLY A 33 -7.66 -0.78 -9.27
C GLY A 33 -6.64 -1.39 -8.33
N GLU A 34 -5.51 -0.72 -8.09
CA GLU A 34 -4.49 -1.11 -7.12
C GLU A 34 -3.88 0.14 -6.47
N ALA A 35 -3.38 -0.01 -5.25
CA ALA A 35 -2.72 1.09 -4.55
C ALA A 35 -1.40 1.46 -5.23
N ILE A 36 -1.29 2.69 -5.70
CA ILE A 36 -0.07 3.21 -6.35
C ILE A 36 1.07 3.44 -5.36
N GLY A 37 0.74 3.56 -4.07
CA GLY A 37 1.67 3.98 -3.02
C GLY A 37 1.83 5.50 -2.91
N PRO A 38 1.99 6.03 -1.69
CA PRO A 38 2.06 7.47 -1.45
C PRO A 38 3.24 8.13 -2.16
N GLU A 39 4.38 7.47 -2.21
CA GLU A 39 5.62 8.02 -2.77
C GLU A 39 5.51 8.24 -4.28
N LEU A 40 4.99 7.27 -5.01
CA LEU A 40 4.80 7.39 -6.46
C LEU A 40 3.66 8.37 -6.76
N PHE A 41 2.62 8.38 -5.93
CA PHE A 41 1.52 9.34 -6.04
C PHE A 41 2.02 10.77 -5.87
N ASP A 42 2.82 11.05 -4.83
CA ASP A 42 3.38 12.36 -4.53
C ASP A 42 4.42 12.78 -5.58
N PHE A 43 5.19 11.83 -6.13
CA PHE A 43 6.08 12.09 -7.26
C PHE A 43 5.32 12.68 -8.44
N TYR A 44 4.26 12.04 -8.92
CA TYR A 44 3.48 12.60 -10.05
C TYR A 44 2.84 13.94 -9.72
N ARG A 45 2.36 14.13 -8.50
CA ARG A 45 1.82 15.41 -8.07
C ARG A 45 2.88 16.50 -7.99
N SER A 46 4.11 16.17 -7.58
CA SER A 46 5.22 17.12 -7.57
C SER A 46 5.60 17.65 -8.95
N LEU A 47 5.33 16.87 -10.00
CA LEU A 47 5.44 17.31 -11.39
C LEU A 47 4.31 18.27 -11.82
N GLY A 48 3.35 18.58 -10.95
CA GLY A 48 2.20 19.42 -11.23
C GLY A 48 1.05 18.71 -11.95
N ILE A 49 1.05 17.37 -11.97
CA ILE A 49 -0.05 16.57 -12.48
C ILE A 49 -1.15 16.53 -11.42
N ASN A 50 -2.38 16.93 -11.79
CA ASN A 50 -3.54 16.79 -10.91
C ASN A 50 -3.98 15.34 -10.85
N LEU A 51 -3.15 14.51 -10.15
CA LEU A 51 -3.42 13.11 -9.91
C LEU A 51 -4.32 12.95 -8.69
N LYS A 52 -5.34 12.12 -8.81
CA LYS A 52 -6.30 11.77 -7.78
C LYS A 52 -6.44 10.25 -7.68
N GLN A 53 -6.88 9.77 -6.54
CA GLN A 53 -7.26 8.39 -6.36
C GLN A 53 -8.77 8.23 -6.39
N LEU A 54 -9.23 7.12 -6.94
CA LEU A 54 -10.58 6.63 -6.81
C LEU A 54 -10.58 5.15 -6.47
N TYR A 55 -11.61 4.72 -5.79
CA TYR A 55 -11.81 3.32 -5.44
C TYR A 55 -13.20 2.87 -5.86
N GLY A 56 -13.25 1.65 -6.33
CA GLY A 56 -14.48 0.98 -6.69
C GLY A 56 -14.24 -0.37 -7.32
N GLN A 57 -15.33 -0.98 -7.73
CA GLN A 57 -15.34 -2.30 -8.36
C GLN A 57 -16.44 -2.37 -9.41
N THR A 58 -16.40 -3.40 -10.26
CA THR A 58 -17.36 -3.58 -11.35
C THR A 58 -18.81 -3.62 -10.84
N GLU A 59 -19.02 -4.20 -9.67
CA GLU A 59 -20.29 -4.32 -8.97
C GLU A 59 -20.90 -2.97 -8.55
N ALA A 60 -20.10 -1.91 -8.51
CA ALA A 60 -20.49 -0.52 -8.23
C ALA A 60 -20.52 0.37 -9.48
N ALA A 61 -20.44 -0.20 -10.68
CA ALA A 61 -20.14 0.57 -11.89
C ALA A 61 -18.88 1.46 -11.71
N VAL A 62 -17.87 0.98 -11.00
CA VAL A 62 -16.59 1.58 -10.65
C VAL A 62 -16.64 2.56 -9.47
N PHE A 63 -17.67 3.36 -9.30
CA PHE A 63 -17.65 4.54 -8.41
C PHE A 63 -18.14 4.23 -6.99
N VAL A 64 -17.21 3.99 -6.08
CA VAL A 64 -17.48 3.92 -4.62
C VAL A 64 -16.99 5.18 -3.92
N THR A 65 -15.68 5.51 -4.08
CA THR A 65 -15.12 6.75 -3.54
C THR A 65 -14.24 7.46 -4.56
N MET A 66 -14.02 8.75 -4.38
CA MET A 66 -13.16 9.56 -5.23
C MET A 66 -12.63 10.78 -4.47
N GLN A 67 -11.40 11.18 -4.78
CA GLN A 67 -10.83 12.41 -4.27
C GLN A 67 -11.31 13.62 -5.06
N SER A 68 -11.78 14.65 -4.35
CA SER A 68 -12.17 15.94 -4.91
C SER A 68 -10.96 16.89 -5.03
N ASP A 69 -11.10 17.96 -5.83
CA ASP A 69 -10.10 19.03 -5.87
C ASP A 69 -9.98 19.69 -4.47
N GLY A 70 -8.74 19.87 -4.01
CA GLY A 70 -8.45 20.41 -2.68
C GLY A 70 -8.46 19.39 -1.53
N GLU A 71 -8.99 18.18 -1.74
CA GLU A 71 -9.10 17.12 -0.73
C GLU A 71 -8.25 15.88 -1.09
N VAL A 72 -7.19 16.08 -1.84
CA VAL A 72 -6.32 14.98 -2.28
C VAL A 72 -5.35 14.60 -1.17
N ARG A 73 -5.30 13.30 -0.83
CA ARG A 73 -4.38 12.70 0.13
C ARG A 73 -3.75 11.45 -0.48
N SER A 74 -2.44 11.30 -0.36
CA SER A 74 -1.71 10.17 -0.95
C SER A 74 -2.09 8.81 -0.35
N GLU A 75 -2.57 8.80 0.89
CA GLU A 75 -2.87 7.56 1.63
C GLU A 75 -4.36 7.16 1.60
N THR A 76 -5.23 7.93 0.96
CA THR A 76 -6.68 7.65 0.94
C THR A 76 -7.20 7.58 -0.48
N VAL A 77 -8.34 6.92 -0.65
CA VAL A 77 -9.03 6.82 -1.93
C VAL A 77 -10.23 7.80 -2.04
N GLY A 78 -10.28 8.77 -1.12
CA GLY A 78 -11.28 9.84 -1.11
C GLY A 78 -12.55 9.53 -0.33
N ALA A 79 -13.50 10.47 -0.37
CA ALA A 79 -14.80 10.35 0.25
C ALA A 79 -15.78 9.55 -0.64
N ALA A 80 -16.88 9.08 -0.04
CA ALA A 80 -17.96 8.42 -0.77
C ALA A 80 -18.45 9.29 -1.94
N PHE A 81 -18.71 8.65 -3.07
CA PHE A 81 -19.33 9.31 -4.20
C PHE A 81 -20.76 9.73 -3.85
N PRO A 82 -21.34 10.76 -4.49
CA PRO A 82 -22.73 11.13 -4.25
C PRO A 82 -23.66 9.91 -4.33
N ASP A 83 -24.60 9.82 -3.39
CA ASP A 83 -25.55 8.72 -3.24
C ASP A 83 -24.94 7.34 -2.92
N VAL A 84 -23.66 7.28 -2.55
CA VAL A 84 -23.00 6.08 -2.04
C VAL A 84 -22.93 6.14 -0.52
N GLU A 85 -23.44 5.11 0.13
CA GLU A 85 -23.27 4.89 1.55
C GLU A 85 -22.11 3.92 1.81
N LEU A 86 -21.26 4.23 2.78
CA LEU A 86 -20.16 3.38 3.22
C LEU A 86 -20.40 2.84 4.62
N LYS A 87 -19.97 1.63 4.86
CA LYS A 87 -19.97 1.00 6.19
C LYS A 87 -18.74 0.13 6.34
N ILE A 88 -18.13 0.15 7.50
CA ILE A 88 -17.07 -0.79 7.88
C ILE A 88 -17.69 -1.87 8.77
N ALA A 89 -17.55 -3.12 8.38
CA ALA A 89 -18.02 -4.26 9.15
C ALA A 89 -17.11 -4.52 10.36
N GLU A 90 -17.56 -5.35 11.30
CA GLU A 90 -16.78 -5.69 12.51
C GLU A 90 -15.44 -6.36 12.23
N ASN A 91 -15.33 -7.06 11.11
CA ASN A 91 -14.08 -7.68 10.63
C ASN A 91 -13.17 -6.70 9.88
N GLY A 92 -13.56 -5.42 9.75
CA GLY A 92 -12.83 -4.39 9.02
C GLY A 92 -13.14 -4.35 7.52
N GLU A 93 -14.04 -5.21 7.01
CA GLU A 93 -14.42 -5.21 5.60
C GLU A 93 -15.23 -3.96 5.24
N VAL A 94 -14.87 -3.35 4.12
CA VAL A 94 -15.60 -2.22 3.53
C VAL A 94 -16.84 -2.72 2.82
N LEU A 95 -17.99 -2.16 3.19
CA LEU A 95 -19.27 -2.39 2.52
C LEU A 95 -19.76 -1.07 1.93
N TYR A 96 -20.46 -1.15 0.79
CA TYR A 96 -21.12 0.02 0.22
C TYR A 96 -22.53 -0.34 -0.23
N ARG A 97 -23.34 0.71 -0.36
CA ARG A 97 -24.68 0.66 -0.95
C ARG A 97 -24.85 1.88 -1.85
N SER A 98 -25.29 1.69 -3.08
CA SER A 98 -25.48 2.78 -4.06
C SER A 98 -26.55 2.44 -5.10
N PRO A 99 -27.08 3.44 -5.83
CA PRO A 99 -27.97 3.20 -6.95
C PRO A 99 -27.30 2.43 -8.11
N GLY A 100 -25.96 2.50 -8.22
CA GLY A 100 -25.17 1.84 -9.26
C GLY A 100 -24.80 0.39 -8.99
N VAL A 101 -25.32 -0.21 -7.90
CA VAL A 101 -25.02 -1.61 -7.55
C VAL A 101 -25.57 -2.57 -8.61
N PHE A 102 -24.74 -3.54 -9.00
CA PHE A 102 -25.14 -4.63 -9.92
C PHE A 102 -26.39 -5.37 -9.43
N GLN A 103 -27.11 -5.97 -10.34
CA GLN A 103 -28.30 -6.75 -9.98
C GLN A 103 -27.91 -8.10 -9.43
N GLU A 104 -27.20 -8.91 -10.22
CA GLU A 104 -26.76 -10.25 -9.86
C GLU A 104 -25.61 -10.72 -10.75
N TYR A 105 -24.87 -11.71 -10.31
CA TYR A 105 -23.95 -12.47 -11.17
C TYR A 105 -24.73 -13.44 -12.05
N TYR A 106 -24.51 -13.36 -13.36
CA TYR A 106 -25.22 -14.18 -14.33
C TYR A 106 -25.07 -15.68 -14.05
N LYS A 107 -26.22 -16.36 -13.88
CA LYS A 107 -26.31 -17.79 -13.56
C LYS A 107 -25.51 -18.22 -12.32
N ASN A 108 -25.22 -17.31 -11.40
CA ASN A 108 -24.50 -17.61 -10.17
C ASN A 108 -25.18 -16.95 -8.94
N PRO A 109 -26.36 -17.47 -8.54
CA PRO A 109 -27.09 -16.90 -7.41
C PRO A 109 -26.34 -17.07 -6.07
N GLN A 110 -25.50 -18.10 -5.96
CA GLN A 110 -24.69 -18.31 -4.75
C GLN A 110 -23.68 -17.16 -4.57
N ALA A 111 -22.87 -16.85 -5.58
CA ALA A 111 -21.91 -15.74 -5.52
C ALA A 111 -22.63 -14.40 -5.29
N THR A 112 -23.83 -14.24 -5.85
CA THR A 112 -24.64 -13.03 -5.62
C THR A 112 -25.03 -12.92 -4.14
N ALA A 113 -25.50 -14.01 -3.51
CA ALA A 113 -25.88 -14.03 -2.11
C ALA A 113 -24.68 -13.88 -1.16
N GLU A 114 -23.50 -14.34 -1.56
CA GLU A 114 -22.25 -14.17 -0.81
C GLU A 114 -21.77 -12.71 -0.85
N THR A 115 -21.99 -12.02 -1.97
CA THR A 115 -21.52 -10.63 -2.20
C THR A 115 -22.53 -9.59 -1.73
N LYS A 116 -23.83 -9.82 -1.89
CA LYS A 116 -24.88 -8.87 -1.49
C LYS A 116 -25.62 -9.35 -0.25
N THR A 117 -25.76 -8.47 0.72
CA THR A 117 -26.62 -8.71 1.87
C THR A 117 -28.09 -8.47 1.53
N PRO A 118 -29.05 -9.07 2.27
CA PRO A 118 -30.48 -8.88 2.01
C PRO A 118 -30.97 -7.42 2.10
N ASP A 119 -30.28 -6.60 2.87
CA ASP A 119 -30.55 -5.17 3.05
C ASP A 119 -29.80 -4.28 2.04
N GLY A 120 -29.19 -4.89 1.01
CA GLY A 120 -28.65 -4.22 -0.16
C GLY A 120 -27.20 -3.73 -0.04
N TRP A 121 -26.48 -4.10 1.00
CA TRP A 121 -25.04 -3.82 1.09
C TRP A 121 -24.25 -4.78 0.21
N VAL A 122 -23.21 -4.27 -0.43
CA VAL A 122 -22.25 -5.06 -1.18
C VAL A 122 -20.96 -5.17 -0.39
N LYS A 123 -20.49 -6.39 -0.22
CA LYS A 123 -19.20 -6.71 0.38
C LYS A 123 -18.11 -6.54 -0.67
N THR A 124 -17.11 -5.73 -0.37
CA THR A 124 -16.03 -5.46 -1.34
C THR A 124 -14.95 -6.52 -1.38
N GLY A 125 -14.81 -7.28 -0.29
CA GLY A 125 -13.66 -8.14 -0.07
C GLY A 125 -12.39 -7.38 0.32
N ASP A 126 -12.46 -6.06 0.50
CA ASP A 126 -11.34 -5.22 0.91
C ASP A 126 -11.55 -4.75 2.35
N ALA A 127 -10.48 -4.68 3.13
CA ALA A 127 -10.48 -4.12 4.47
C ALA A 127 -9.98 -2.66 4.44
N GLY A 128 -10.55 -1.84 5.30
CA GLY A 128 -10.20 -0.44 5.41
C GLY A 128 -10.94 0.26 6.53
N TYR A 129 -10.76 1.56 6.60
CA TYR A 129 -11.48 2.42 7.55
C TYR A 129 -11.71 3.81 6.95
N VAL A 130 -12.67 4.52 7.53
CA VAL A 130 -12.94 5.93 7.20
C VAL A 130 -12.23 6.80 8.24
N ASN A 131 -11.37 7.71 7.78
CA ASN A 131 -10.64 8.61 8.66
C ASN A 131 -11.51 9.78 9.15
N GLU A 132 -10.96 10.66 9.99
CA GLU A 132 -11.65 11.82 10.56
C GLU A 132 -12.10 12.84 9.50
N GLU A 133 -11.45 12.88 8.34
CA GLU A 133 -11.83 13.73 7.20
C GLU A 133 -12.96 13.12 6.35
N GLY A 134 -13.44 11.91 6.68
CA GLY A 134 -14.47 11.19 5.92
C GLY A 134 -13.93 10.46 4.69
N HIS A 135 -12.60 10.35 4.55
CA HIS A 135 -11.97 9.62 3.45
C HIS A 135 -11.79 8.15 3.78
N LEU A 136 -12.10 7.29 2.82
CA LEU A 136 -11.82 5.86 2.90
C LEU A 136 -10.32 5.62 2.69
N ARG A 137 -9.73 4.81 3.56
CA ARG A 137 -8.40 4.22 3.41
C ARG A 137 -8.54 2.72 3.27
N ILE A 138 -8.11 2.18 2.13
CA ILE A 138 -8.02 0.74 1.91
C ILE A 138 -6.65 0.27 2.42
N ILE A 139 -6.66 -0.83 3.15
CA ILE A 139 -5.45 -1.39 3.76
C ILE A 139 -5.01 -2.67 3.05
N ASP A 140 -5.94 -3.61 2.85
CA ASP A 140 -5.65 -4.91 2.24
C ASP A 140 -6.93 -5.65 1.85
N ARG A 141 -6.84 -6.88 1.37
CA ARG A 141 -7.99 -7.78 1.22
C ARG A 141 -8.52 -8.22 2.59
N ALA A 142 -9.82 -8.14 2.81
CA ALA A 142 -10.44 -8.42 4.10
C ALA A 142 -10.11 -9.82 4.67
N LYS A 143 -9.95 -10.82 3.80
CA LYS A 143 -9.58 -12.20 4.18
C LYS A 143 -8.10 -12.36 4.57
N GLU A 144 -7.26 -11.37 4.26
CA GLU A 144 -5.83 -11.39 4.52
C GLU A 144 -5.46 -10.52 5.73
N VAL A 145 -6.42 -9.73 6.22
CA VAL A 145 -6.26 -8.91 7.42
C VAL A 145 -6.63 -9.73 8.65
N GLY A 146 -5.69 -9.83 9.57
CA GLY A 146 -5.88 -10.42 10.89
C GLY A 146 -6.11 -9.35 11.97
N LYS A 147 -6.04 -9.79 13.23
CA LYS A 147 -6.14 -8.91 14.42
C LYS A 147 -5.01 -9.20 15.37
N MET A 148 -4.41 -8.14 15.90
CA MET A 148 -3.49 -8.24 17.03
C MET A 148 -4.25 -8.65 18.31
N ASN A 149 -3.54 -9.04 19.36
CA ASN A 149 -4.16 -9.43 20.65
C ASN A 149 -4.97 -8.29 21.29
N ASP A 150 -4.64 -7.03 21.01
CA ASP A 150 -5.38 -5.87 21.50
C ASP A 150 -6.61 -5.52 20.65
N GLY A 151 -6.90 -6.32 19.61
CA GLY A 151 -8.00 -6.13 18.69
C GLY A 151 -7.72 -5.16 17.54
N SER A 152 -6.57 -4.52 17.50
CA SER A 152 -6.15 -3.68 16.37
C SER A 152 -5.93 -4.51 15.10
N MET A 153 -6.01 -3.84 13.95
CA MET A 153 -5.87 -4.48 12.66
C MET A 153 -4.41 -4.92 12.41
N PHE A 154 -4.22 -6.10 11.86
CA PHE A 154 -2.96 -6.59 11.34
C PHE A 154 -3.08 -6.85 9.84
N ALA A 155 -2.42 -6.03 9.03
CA ALA A 155 -2.46 -6.09 7.56
C ALA A 155 -1.06 -6.45 7.03
N PRO A 156 -0.74 -7.74 6.88
CA PRO A 156 0.60 -8.19 6.53
C PRO A 156 1.09 -7.60 5.21
N LYS A 157 0.32 -7.67 4.14
CA LYS A 157 0.72 -7.15 2.82
C LYS A 157 0.95 -5.64 2.82
N PHE A 158 0.15 -4.88 3.57
CA PHE A 158 0.37 -3.45 3.73
C PHE A 158 1.75 -3.15 4.31
N ILE A 159 2.14 -3.88 5.36
CA ILE A 159 3.44 -3.73 6.02
C ILE A 159 4.57 -4.20 5.09
N GLU A 160 4.40 -5.34 4.45
CA GLU A 160 5.36 -5.93 3.51
C GLU A 160 5.61 -5.02 2.31
N ASN A 161 4.57 -4.42 1.73
CA ASN A 161 4.70 -3.45 0.64
C ASN A 161 5.45 -2.18 1.08
N LYS A 162 5.20 -1.68 2.31
CA LYS A 162 5.98 -0.57 2.86
C LYS A 162 7.46 -0.93 3.03
N LEU A 163 7.78 -2.14 3.49
CA LEU A 163 9.16 -2.62 3.60
C LEU A 163 9.82 -2.75 2.22
N LYS A 164 9.12 -3.30 1.23
CA LYS A 164 9.64 -3.48 -0.14
C LYS A 164 9.81 -2.17 -0.91
N PHE A 165 9.31 -1.08 -0.42
CA PHE A 165 9.59 0.25 -0.97
C PHE A 165 11.06 0.65 -0.79
N TYR A 166 11.73 0.16 0.25
CA TYR A 166 13.15 0.40 0.46
C TYR A 166 14.00 -0.46 -0.49
N GLN A 167 14.86 0.17 -1.26
CA GLN A 167 15.71 -0.48 -2.27
C GLN A 167 16.56 -1.66 -1.74
N TYR A 168 16.78 -1.72 -0.43
CA TYR A 168 17.59 -2.78 0.19
C TYR A 168 16.79 -4.04 0.54
N ILE A 169 15.46 -3.98 0.44
CA ILE A 169 14.55 -5.08 0.78
C ILE A 169 13.88 -5.59 -0.49
N LYS A 170 14.20 -6.82 -0.87
CA LYS A 170 13.64 -7.49 -2.03
C LYS A 170 12.28 -8.10 -1.73
N GLU A 171 12.20 -8.86 -0.62
CA GLU A 171 10.97 -9.47 -0.13
C GLU A 171 10.89 -9.37 1.39
N ALA A 172 9.67 -9.31 1.89
CA ALA A 172 9.35 -9.34 3.31
C ALA A 172 8.12 -10.20 3.55
N VAL A 173 8.12 -10.94 4.67
CA VAL A 173 6.96 -11.70 5.15
C VAL A 173 6.75 -11.33 6.61
N THR A 174 5.54 -10.89 6.95
CA THR A 174 5.22 -10.42 8.29
C THR A 174 4.25 -11.35 9.02
N PHE A 175 4.42 -11.45 10.33
CA PHE A 175 3.64 -12.30 11.23
C PHE A 175 3.18 -11.46 12.42
N GLY A 176 1.88 -11.43 12.70
CA GLY A 176 1.35 -10.63 13.80
C GLY A 176 -0.07 -11.01 14.21
N ASP A 177 -0.78 -11.80 13.40
CA ASP A 177 -2.14 -12.22 13.74
C ASP A 177 -2.17 -12.96 15.09
N GLN A 178 -3.05 -12.53 15.99
CA GLN A 178 -3.19 -13.04 17.35
C GLN A 178 -1.87 -12.99 18.17
N LYS A 179 -1.06 -11.94 17.96
CA LYS A 179 0.18 -11.67 18.69
C LYS A 179 0.15 -10.28 19.32
N ASP A 180 1.07 -10.04 20.25
CA ASP A 180 1.24 -8.74 20.93
C ASP A 180 2.06 -7.74 20.10
N TYR A 181 2.82 -8.23 19.12
CA TYR A 181 3.63 -7.42 18.18
C TYR A 181 3.85 -8.18 16.88
N ALA A 182 4.22 -7.43 15.83
CA ALA A 182 4.61 -8.06 14.58
C ALA A 182 6.10 -8.46 14.54
N SER A 183 6.38 -9.50 13.76
CA SER A 183 7.72 -9.95 13.42
C SER A 183 7.86 -10.05 11.90
N ALA A 184 9.09 -9.97 11.36
CA ALA A 184 9.33 -10.04 9.93
C ALA A 184 10.48 -10.98 9.56
N PHE A 185 10.30 -11.70 8.44
CA PHE A 185 11.39 -12.26 7.66
C PHE A 185 11.71 -11.32 6.51
N ILE A 186 12.99 -11.05 6.30
CA ILE A 186 13.47 -10.10 5.28
C ILE A 186 14.44 -10.81 4.34
N ASN A 187 14.17 -10.69 3.04
CA ASN A 187 15.17 -10.92 2.01
C ASN A 187 15.73 -9.58 1.56
N ILE A 188 17.05 -9.46 1.59
CA ILE A 188 17.73 -8.27 1.07
C ILE A 188 17.78 -8.31 -0.46
N ASP A 189 17.75 -7.13 -1.07
CA ASP A 189 18.14 -6.98 -2.48
C ASP A 189 19.66 -7.01 -2.56
N LEU A 190 20.20 -8.11 -3.14
CA LEU A 190 21.64 -8.33 -3.16
C LEU A 190 22.39 -7.22 -3.90
N ASP A 191 21.85 -6.76 -5.04
CA ASP A 191 22.53 -5.76 -5.87
C ASP A 191 22.60 -4.40 -5.15
N ALA A 192 21.49 -3.98 -4.57
CA ALA A 192 21.41 -2.72 -3.83
C ALA A 192 22.27 -2.74 -2.57
N VAL A 193 22.24 -3.86 -1.81
CA VAL A 193 23.04 -4.02 -0.58
C VAL A 193 24.51 -4.19 -0.91
N ALA A 194 24.87 -4.85 -2.02
CA ALA A 194 26.24 -4.96 -2.50
C ALA A 194 26.84 -3.59 -2.84
N ASN A 195 26.12 -2.78 -3.60
CA ASN A 195 26.52 -1.39 -3.90
C ASN A 195 26.71 -0.55 -2.64
N TRP A 196 25.82 -0.73 -1.65
CA TRP A 196 25.95 -0.06 -0.38
C TRP A 196 27.17 -0.57 0.42
N ALA A 197 27.41 -1.88 0.44
CA ALA A 197 28.56 -2.52 1.11
C ALA A 197 29.88 -2.03 0.56
N GLU A 198 30.04 -1.94 -0.76
CA GLU A 198 31.25 -1.38 -1.41
C GLU A 198 31.54 0.05 -0.93
N ARG A 199 30.51 0.90 -0.90
CA ARG A 199 30.65 2.30 -0.41
C ARG A 199 31.01 2.39 1.08
N ASN A 200 30.73 1.34 1.85
CA ASN A 200 31.03 1.25 3.28
C ASN A 200 32.24 0.36 3.60
N ASN A 201 33.04 -0.03 2.56
CA ASN A 201 34.24 -0.86 2.66
C ASN A 201 33.98 -2.19 3.39
N ILE A 202 32.86 -2.84 3.05
CA ILE A 202 32.49 -4.16 3.54
C ILE A 202 32.82 -5.18 2.46
N THR A 203 33.64 -6.18 2.81
CA THR A 203 33.96 -7.31 1.96
C THR A 203 33.11 -8.51 2.34
N TYR A 204 32.64 -9.27 1.36
CA TYR A 204 31.81 -10.47 1.57
C TYR A 204 32.00 -11.45 0.43
N GLY A 205 31.81 -12.74 0.69
CA GLY A 205 31.97 -13.82 -0.30
C GLY A 205 30.65 -14.26 -0.98
N GLY A 206 29.50 -13.74 -0.55
CA GLY A 206 28.19 -14.08 -1.12
C GLY A 206 27.01 -13.65 -0.26
N TYR A 207 25.79 -14.01 -0.71
CA TYR A 207 24.53 -13.59 -0.08
C TYR A 207 24.48 -13.91 1.42
N GLN A 208 24.83 -15.14 1.80
CA GLN A 208 24.75 -15.56 3.21
C GLN A 208 25.64 -14.71 4.13
N GLU A 209 26.84 -14.38 3.67
CA GLU A 209 27.80 -13.61 4.47
C GLU A 209 27.34 -12.15 4.61
N ILE A 210 26.93 -11.52 3.50
CA ILE A 210 26.44 -10.13 3.53
C ILE A 210 25.13 -10.01 4.31
N ALA A 211 24.21 -10.97 4.22
CA ALA A 211 22.95 -11.01 4.97
C ALA A 211 23.16 -11.16 6.48
N SER A 212 24.25 -11.79 6.91
CA SER A 212 24.59 -11.96 8.33
C SER A 212 25.45 -10.82 8.89
N HIS A 213 25.87 -9.86 8.08
CA HIS A 213 26.77 -8.81 8.48
C HIS A 213 26.07 -7.75 9.36
N ASP A 214 26.66 -7.41 10.54
CA ASP A 214 26.06 -6.50 11.53
C ASP A 214 25.66 -5.12 10.96
N LYS A 215 26.51 -4.54 10.08
CA LYS A 215 26.19 -3.25 9.45
C LYS A 215 25.01 -3.34 8.50
N VAL A 216 24.83 -4.46 7.80
CA VAL A 216 23.67 -4.71 6.94
C VAL A 216 22.42 -4.91 7.79
N ARG A 217 22.57 -5.61 8.92
CA ARG A 217 21.47 -5.69 9.91
C ARG A 217 21.04 -4.31 10.39
N GLY A 218 21.98 -3.41 10.70
CA GLY A 218 21.68 -2.02 11.08
C GLY A 218 21.03 -1.21 9.98
N LEU A 219 21.42 -1.44 8.71
CA LEU A 219 20.79 -0.82 7.53
C LEU A 219 19.30 -1.22 7.42
N ILE A 220 19.01 -2.51 7.52
CA ILE A 220 17.63 -3.03 7.47
C ILE A 220 16.82 -2.58 8.68
N GLU A 221 17.43 -2.55 9.87
CA GLU A 221 16.78 -2.03 11.09
C GLU A 221 16.35 -0.57 10.91
N GLY A 222 17.17 0.26 10.26
CA GLY A 222 16.80 1.63 9.89
C GLY A 222 15.53 1.69 9.02
N CYS A 223 15.44 0.86 7.98
CA CYS A 223 14.25 0.77 7.15
C CYS A 223 12.99 0.34 7.95
N ILE A 224 13.16 -0.65 8.84
CA ILE A 224 12.07 -1.12 9.71
C ILE A 224 11.62 -0.02 10.69
N MET A 225 12.54 0.75 11.25
CA MET A 225 12.21 1.86 12.15
C MET A 225 11.35 2.93 11.44
N GLU A 226 11.69 3.30 10.22
CA GLU A 226 10.88 4.25 9.43
C GLU A 226 9.47 3.72 9.14
N VAL A 227 9.36 2.41 8.81
CA VAL A 227 8.03 1.77 8.65
C VAL A 227 7.27 1.79 9.98
N ASN A 228 7.92 1.49 11.09
CA ASN A 228 7.31 1.51 12.43
C ASN A 228 6.83 2.91 12.83
N GLU A 229 7.56 3.97 12.49
CA GLU A 229 7.12 5.36 12.71
C GLU A 229 5.82 5.65 11.95
N ASN A 230 5.72 5.20 10.70
CA ASN A 230 4.50 5.33 9.90
C ASN A 230 3.34 4.54 10.51
N LEU A 231 3.58 3.31 10.99
CA LEU A 231 2.56 2.48 11.65
C LEU A 231 2.12 3.09 12.99
N ALA A 232 3.05 3.66 13.76
CA ALA A 232 2.76 4.30 15.05
C ALA A 232 1.85 5.53 14.92
N ALA A 233 1.96 6.25 13.81
CA ALA A 233 1.13 7.41 13.51
C ALA A 233 -0.33 7.04 13.17
N ASP A 234 -0.60 5.80 12.81
CA ASP A 234 -1.92 5.30 12.44
C ASP A 234 -2.59 4.58 13.63
N SER A 235 -3.70 5.13 14.12
CA SER A 235 -4.43 4.58 15.28
C SER A 235 -4.93 3.14 15.07
N HIS A 236 -5.16 2.71 13.82
CA HIS A 236 -5.65 1.37 13.49
C HIS A 236 -4.52 0.33 13.31
N LEU A 237 -3.29 0.79 13.06
CA LEU A 237 -2.14 -0.07 12.74
C LEU A 237 -0.99 0.04 13.76
N ARG A 238 -1.09 0.95 14.74
CA ARG A 238 0.00 1.25 15.69
C ARG A 238 0.53 0.05 16.45
N SER A 239 -0.28 -0.97 16.70
CA SER A 239 0.14 -2.19 17.39
C SER A 239 0.82 -3.21 16.48
N SER A 240 0.75 -3.00 15.17
CA SER A 240 1.37 -3.86 14.14
C SER A 240 2.83 -3.53 13.88
N GLN A 241 3.49 -2.75 14.75
CA GLN A 241 4.90 -2.44 14.63
C GLN A 241 5.76 -3.70 14.73
N ILE A 242 6.78 -3.78 13.87
CA ILE A 242 7.73 -4.89 13.82
C ILE A 242 8.73 -4.72 14.96
N GLN A 243 8.67 -5.59 15.96
CA GLN A 243 9.60 -5.60 17.09
C GLN A 243 10.76 -6.57 16.92
N ARG A 244 10.61 -7.57 16.04
CA ARG A 244 11.64 -8.58 15.77
C ARG A 244 11.71 -8.87 14.29
N PHE A 245 12.91 -9.03 13.77
CA PHE A 245 13.12 -9.47 12.39
C PHE A 245 14.32 -10.39 12.25
N ILE A 246 14.30 -11.17 11.20
CA ILE A 246 15.41 -12.01 10.78
C ILE A 246 15.66 -11.74 9.30
N ILE A 247 16.92 -11.45 8.94
CA ILE A 247 17.36 -11.46 7.55
C ILE A 247 17.61 -12.92 7.19
N LEU A 248 16.92 -13.39 6.15
CA LEU A 248 17.05 -14.76 5.68
C LEU A 248 18.43 -14.97 5.05
N HIS A 249 19.00 -16.16 5.23
CA HIS A 249 20.34 -16.51 4.75
C HIS A 249 20.39 -16.89 3.26
N LYS A 250 19.23 -17.02 2.63
CA LYS A 250 19.03 -17.23 1.19
C LYS A 250 17.84 -16.41 0.70
N GLU A 251 17.79 -16.14 -0.59
CA GLU A 251 16.58 -15.59 -1.22
C GLU A 251 15.46 -16.64 -1.20
N LEU A 252 14.21 -16.16 -1.10
CA LEU A 252 13.04 -17.00 -1.30
C LEU A 252 12.96 -17.40 -2.78
N ASP A 253 12.66 -18.67 -3.06
CA ASP A 253 12.60 -19.20 -4.40
C ASP A 253 11.23 -19.82 -4.69
N ALA A 254 10.71 -19.51 -5.89
CA ALA A 254 9.46 -20.06 -6.38
C ALA A 254 9.58 -21.58 -6.69
N ASP A 255 10.73 -22.07 -7.06
CA ASP A 255 10.95 -23.48 -7.37
C ASP A 255 11.04 -24.34 -6.10
N ASP A 256 11.42 -23.75 -4.97
CA ASP A 256 11.34 -24.35 -3.63
C ASP A 256 9.92 -24.27 -3.03
N GLY A 257 8.97 -23.64 -3.71
CA GLY A 257 7.60 -23.45 -3.22
C GLY A 257 7.47 -22.39 -2.13
N GLU A 258 8.49 -21.54 -1.94
CA GLU A 258 8.53 -20.48 -0.94
C GLU A 258 7.84 -19.20 -1.43
N LEU A 259 7.69 -19.04 -2.73
CA LEU A 259 6.94 -17.96 -3.38
C LEU A 259 5.91 -18.52 -4.36
N THR A 260 4.77 -17.85 -4.49
CA THR A 260 3.81 -18.15 -5.56
C THR A 260 4.27 -17.52 -6.87
N ARG A 261 4.01 -18.19 -8.00
CA ARG A 261 4.34 -17.68 -9.35
C ARG A 261 3.28 -16.72 -9.93
N THR A 262 2.42 -16.17 -9.07
CA THR A 262 1.36 -15.23 -9.46
C THR A 262 1.66 -13.82 -8.97
#